data_d2050679e88557ba5c91ca45c16ad6f4
#
_entry.id   d2050679e88557ba5c91ca45c16ad6f4
#
_cell.length_a   1.000
_cell.length_b   1.000
_cell.length_c   1.000
_cell.angle_alpha   90.00
_cell.angle_beta   90.00
_cell.angle_gamma   90.00
#
_symmetry.space_group_name_H-M   'P 1'
#
loop_
_entity.id
_entity.type
_entity.pdbx_description
1 polymer ?
#
loop_
_entity_poly.entity_id
_entity_poly.type
_entity_poly.pdbx_seq_one_letter_code
_entity_poly.pdbx_strand_id
1 'polypeptide(L)'
;AQYFQRAKPRSKLVILDGNPDIVSKKGLFLKAWQELYPGIIEYRPNSEVIEFDNRAHVARLETEDFKADLFNIIPPQQAGRIAQPLISVNNRWVGVEFLGFESAKVPGVHVIGDATASAPAMPKSGFMANNHAKAVADAVIARLTGQPLNESPIITNTCYSFVSETEAVHVASVHKWDAAQRTLAP
;
A
#
# COMPACT_ATOMS: atom_id res chain seq x y z
N ALA A 1 15.54 -11.25 7.91
CA ALA A 1 16.16 -12.52 7.47
C ALA A 1 17.68 -12.46 7.57
N GLN A 2 18.32 -11.46 7.00
CA GLN A 2 19.81 -11.35 7.01
C GLN A 2 20.41 -11.34 8.43
N TYR A 3 19.79 -10.64 9.39
CA TYR A 3 20.21 -10.70 10.78
C TYR A 3 20.11 -12.13 11.36
N PHE A 4 19.04 -12.86 11.05
CA PHE A 4 18.91 -14.25 11.52
C PHE A 4 19.97 -15.15 10.92
N GLN A 5 20.26 -15.00 9.65
CA GLN A 5 21.31 -15.77 8.98
C GLN A 5 22.69 -15.62 9.67
N ARG A 6 23.01 -14.40 10.11
CA ARG A 6 24.31 -14.09 10.73
C ARG A 6 24.35 -14.40 12.24
N ALA A 7 23.31 -13.97 12.98
CA ALA A 7 23.37 -13.92 14.43
C ALA A 7 22.46 -14.96 15.12
N LYS A 8 21.43 -15.45 14.42
CA LYS A 8 20.45 -16.40 14.98
C LYS A 8 20.03 -17.46 13.95
N PRO A 9 20.95 -18.33 13.50
CA PRO A 9 20.71 -19.22 12.37
C PRO A 9 19.66 -20.31 12.63
N ARG A 10 19.23 -20.52 13.88
CA ARG A 10 18.13 -21.42 14.25
C ARG A 10 16.76 -20.74 14.23
N SER A 11 16.70 -19.44 13.98
CA SER A 11 15.44 -18.68 13.92
C SER A 11 14.84 -18.73 12.54
N LYS A 12 13.52 -18.65 12.48
CA LYS A 12 12.74 -18.49 11.24
C LYS A 12 12.00 -17.15 11.24
N LEU A 13 11.77 -16.61 10.06
CA LEU A 13 10.86 -15.51 9.80
C LEU A 13 9.63 -16.07 9.07
N VAL A 14 8.47 -16.05 9.75
CA VAL A 14 7.21 -16.47 9.15
C VAL A 14 6.41 -15.22 8.78
N ILE A 15 5.97 -15.13 7.54
CA ILE A 15 5.13 -14.06 7.03
C ILE A 15 3.71 -14.61 6.92
N LEU A 16 2.81 -14.14 7.79
CA LEU A 16 1.38 -14.44 7.73
C LEU A 16 0.70 -13.35 6.89
N ASP A 17 0.18 -13.72 5.73
CA ASP A 17 -0.47 -12.79 4.79
C ASP A 17 -1.93 -13.19 4.61
N GLY A 18 -2.86 -12.28 4.88
CA GLY A 18 -4.29 -12.49 4.65
C GLY A 18 -4.68 -12.58 3.17
N ASN A 19 -3.80 -12.15 2.26
CA ASN A 19 -4.05 -12.26 0.84
C ASN A 19 -3.77 -13.69 0.34
N PRO A 20 -4.40 -14.10 -0.78
CA PRO A 20 -4.12 -15.40 -1.40
C PRO A 20 -2.73 -15.48 -2.02
N ASP A 21 -2.06 -14.36 -2.18
CA ASP A 21 -0.70 -14.28 -2.75
C ASP A 21 -0.04 -12.92 -2.49
N ILE A 22 1.28 -12.81 -2.74
CA ILE A 22 2.03 -11.57 -2.66
C ILE A 22 1.52 -10.57 -3.70
N VAL A 23 0.93 -9.48 -3.24
CA VAL A 23 0.21 -8.50 -4.09
C VAL A 23 1.15 -7.71 -5.01
N SER A 24 2.40 -7.47 -4.62
CA SER A 24 3.34 -6.67 -5.41
C SER A 24 4.74 -7.29 -5.44
N LYS A 25 5.40 -7.24 -6.60
CA LYS A 25 6.78 -7.74 -6.78
C LYS A 25 6.96 -9.22 -6.44
N LYS A 26 5.89 -10.04 -6.55
CA LYS A 26 5.88 -11.45 -6.16
C LYS A 26 7.12 -12.21 -6.62
N GLY A 27 7.38 -12.23 -7.93
CA GLY A 27 8.50 -12.98 -8.49
C GLY A 27 9.86 -12.51 -7.95
N LEU A 28 10.01 -11.21 -7.72
CA LEU A 28 11.25 -10.64 -7.19
C LEU A 28 11.45 -11.01 -5.72
N PHE A 29 10.41 -10.94 -4.90
CA PHE A 29 10.51 -11.35 -3.49
C PHE A 29 10.76 -12.85 -3.36
N LEU A 30 10.01 -13.69 -4.07
CA LEU A 30 10.20 -15.14 -4.01
C LEU A 30 11.62 -15.53 -4.43
N LYS A 31 12.13 -14.95 -5.52
CA LYS A 31 13.51 -15.16 -5.97
C LYS A 31 14.51 -14.75 -4.89
N ALA A 32 14.39 -13.53 -4.37
CA ALA A 32 15.31 -13.02 -3.36
C ALA A 32 15.27 -13.87 -2.07
N TRP A 33 14.09 -14.29 -1.61
CA TRP A 33 13.97 -15.11 -0.41
C TRP A 33 14.56 -16.51 -0.60
N GLN A 34 14.37 -17.09 -1.78
CA GLN A 34 14.91 -18.40 -2.10
C GLN A 34 16.43 -18.39 -2.27
N GLU A 35 16.98 -17.37 -2.93
CA GLU A 35 18.41 -17.27 -3.23
C GLU A 35 19.22 -16.76 -2.03
N LEU A 36 18.72 -15.75 -1.31
CA LEU A 36 19.46 -15.10 -0.22
C LEU A 36 19.21 -15.75 1.14
N TYR A 37 18.03 -16.31 1.38
CA TYR A 37 17.60 -16.79 2.70
C TYR A 37 16.96 -18.17 2.69
N PRO A 38 17.57 -19.17 2.06
CA PRO A 38 17.00 -20.50 1.96
C PRO A 38 16.74 -21.08 3.35
N GLY A 39 15.49 -21.54 3.57
CA GLY A 39 15.09 -22.15 4.84
C GLY A 39 14.85 -21.19 6.02
N ILE A 40 15.10 -19.89 5.86
CA ILE A 40 14.88 -18.89 6.92
C ILE A 40 13.52 -18.24 6.80
N ILE A 41 13.05 -17.93 5.58
CA ILE A 41 11.76 -17.28 5.34
C ILE A 41 10.73 -18.33 4.96
N GLU A 42 9.58 -18.28 5.64
CA GLU A 42 8.39 -19.06 5.34
C GLU A 42 7.24 -18.08 5.06
N TYR A 43 6.63 -18.15 3.88
CA TYR A 43 5.48 -17.34 3.51
C TYR A 43 4.21 -18.18 3.55
N ARG A 44 3.21 -17.69 4.27
CA ARG A 44 1.88 -18.32 4.41
C ARG A 44 0.81 -17.38 3.89
N PRO A 45 0.29 -17.61 2.68
CA PRO A 45 -0.89 -16.90 2.18
C PRO A 45 -2.17 -17.36 2.89
N ASN A 46 -3.27 -16.64 2.71
CA ASN A 46 -4.56 -16.90 3.35
C ASN A 46 -4.47 -17.07 4.87
N SER A 47 -3.57 -16.32 5.50
CA SER A 47 -3.28 -16.40 6.94
C SER A 47 -3.61 -15.06 7.61
N GLU A 48 -4.85 -14.62 7.47
CA GLU A 48 -5.31 -13.38 8.12
C GLU A 48 -5.29 -13.53 9.63
N VAL A 49 -4.66 -12.57 10.30
CA VAL A 49 -4.66 -12.49 11.77
C VAL A 49 -5.94 -11.80 12.22
N ILE A 50 -6.84 -12.56 12.84
CA ILE A 50 -8.15 -12.09 13.32
C ILE A 50 -7.99 -11.37 14.67
N GLU A 51 -7.17 -11.92 15.55
CA GLU A 51 -6.92 -11.39 16.87
C GLU A 51 -5.46 -11.61 17.26
N PHE A 52 -4.91 -10.71 18.06
CA PHE A 52 -3.56 -10.84 18.59
C PHE A 52 -3.55 -10.71 20.11
N ASP A 53 -3.11 -11.78 20.80
CA ASP A 53 -2.86 -11.77 22.23
C ASP A 53 -1.39 -11.41 22.49
N ASN A 54 -1.17 -10.15 22.88
CA ASN A 54 0.16 -9.63 23.14
C ASN A 54 0.80 -10.26 24.42
N ARG A 55 0.00 -10.77 25.36
CA ARG A 55 0.53 -11.38 26.61
C ARG A 55 0.96 -12.81 26.38
N ALA A 56 0.16 -13.56 25.61
CA ALA A 56 0.45 -14.95 25.27
C ALA A 56 1.41 -15.09 24.09
N HIS A 57 1.70 -14.00 23.35
CA HIS A 57 2.44 -14.00 22.08
C HIS A 57 1.80 -14.96 21.07
N VAL A 58 0.49 -14.80 20.85
CA VAL A 58 -0.31 -15.64 19.95
C VAL A 58 -1.06 -14.78 18.97
N ALA A 59 -0.91 -15.09 17.70
CA ALA A 59 -1.79 -14.61 16.63
C ALA A 59 -2.85 -15.68 16.33
N ARG A 60 -4.13 -15.31 16.45
CA ARG A 60 -5.25 -16.18 16.10
C ARG A 60 -5.60 -16.00 14.64
N LEU A 61 -5.52 -17.06 13.90
CA LEU A 61 -5.97 -17.16 12.52
C LEU A 61 -7.37 -17.79 12.47
N GLU A 62 -7.97 -17.87 11.30
CA GLU A 62 -9.29 -18.48 11.14
C GLU A 62 -9.30 -19.98 11.57
N THR A 63 -8.22 -20.71 11.30
CA THR A 63 -8.15 -22.17 11.47
C THR A 63 -7.15 -22.64 12.51
N GLU A 64 -6.24 -21.79 12.96
CA GLU A 64 -5.20 -22.15 13.93
C GLU A 64 -4.72 -20.97 14.76
N ASP A 65 -4.10 -21.26 15.89
CA ASP A 65 -3.34 -20.29 16.69
C ASP A 65 -1.86 -20.39 16.32
N PHE A 66 -1.27 -19.26 15.98
CA PHE A 66 0.16 -19.17 15.65
C PHE A 66 0.92 -18.48 16.80
N LYS A 67 1.92 -19.19 17.34
CA LYS A 67 2.77 -18.68 18.43
C LYS A 67 4.17 -18.37 17.93
N ALA A 68 4.73 -17.24 18.36
CA ALA A 68 6.10 -16.85 18.04
C ALA A 68 6.73 -16.08 19.22
N ASP A 69 8.06 -16.04 19.24
CA ASP A 69 8.81 -15.26 20.26
C ASP A 69 8.68 -13.76 20.06
N LEU A 70 8.48 -13.34 18.81
CA LEU A 70 8.33 -11.93 18.43
C LEU A 70 7.32 -11.79 17.28
N PHE A 71 6.44 -10.80 17.39
CA PHE A 71 5.54 -10.40 16.33
C PHE A 71 5.82 -8.97 15.87
N ASN A 72 5.78 -8.77 14.55
CA ASN A 72 5.65 -7.47 13.93
C ASN A 72 4.28 -7.42 13.22
N ILE A 73 3.29 -6.78 13.87
CA ILE A 73 1.91 -6.74 13.38
C ILE A 73 1.71 -5.48 12.55
N ILE A 74 1.20 -5.66 11.34
CA ILE A 74 0.73 -4.57 10.48
C ILE A 74 -0.79 -4.63 10.47
N PRO A 75 -1.48 -3.73 11.22
CA PRO A 75 -2.94 -3.75 11.30
C PRO A 75 -3.58 -3.33 9.97
N PRO A 76 -4.87 -3.67 9.76
CA PRO A 76 -5.62 -3.18 8.61
C PRO A 76 -5.56 -1.65 8.50
N GLN A 77 -5.16 -1.17 7.34
CA GLN A 77 -4.99 0.26 7.08
C GLN A 77 -6.33 0.93 6.71
N GLN A 78 -6.51 2.16 7.11
CA GLN A 78 -7.65 3.01 6.75
C GLN A 78 -7.25 4.47 6.69
N ALA A 79 -8.10 5.31 6.11
CA ALA A 79 -7.91 6.75 6.11
C ALA A 79 -7.78 7.29 7.53
N GLY A 80 -6.85 8.23 7.71
CA GLY A 80 -6.54 8.81 9.01
C GLY A 80 -7.76 9.51 9.64
N ARG A 81 -7.68 9.73 10.93
CA ARG A 81 -8.80 10.23 11.75
C ARG A 81 -9.45 11.51 11.22
N ILE A 82 -8.67 12.44 10.70
CA ILE A 82 -9.16 13.69 10.11
C ILE A 82 -10.01 13.45 8.84
N ALA A 83 -9.75 12.39 8.10
CA ALA A 83 -10.45 12.06 6.87
C ALA A 83 -11.69 11.16 7.09
N GLN A 84 -11.93 10.66 8.31
CA GLN A 84 -13.05 9.76 8.60
C GLN A 84 -14.42 10.28 8.16
N PRO A 85 -14.79 11.57 8.34
CA PRO A 85 -16.07 12.09 7.87
C PRO A 85 -16.25 12.00 6.34
N LEU A 86 -15.16 11.92 5.60
CA LEU A 86 -15.12 11.88 4.14
C LEU A 86 -15.11 10.45 3.57
N ILE A 87 -14.91 9.43 4.40
CA ILE A 87 -14.85 8.03 3.97
C ILE A 87 -16.14 7.66 3.23
N SER A 88 -15.99 7.09 2.04
CA SER A 88 -17.08 6.70 1.16
C SER A 88 -16.87 5.38 0.44
N VAL A 89 -15.67 4.80 0.53
CA VAL A 89 -15.31 3.55 -0.15
C VAL A 89 -14.90 2.50 0.88
N ASN A 90 -15.58 1.36 0.88
CA ASN A 90 -15.33 0.17 1.72
C ASN A 90 -15.19 0.46 3.23
N ASN A 91 -15.83 1.53 3.73
CA ASN A 91 -15.69 2.01 5.11
C ASN A 91 -14.25 2.28 5.56
N ARG A 92 -13.33 2.47 4.62
CA ARG A 92 -11.89 2.62 4.89
C ARG A 92 -11.26 3.82 4.19
N TRP A 93 -11.72 4.20 3.00
CA TRP A 93 -11.04 5.17 2.15
C TRP A 93 -11.95 6.30 1.69
N VAL A 94 -11.34 7.44 1.40
CA VAL A 94 -12.05 8.58 0.79
C VAL A 94 -12.11 8.37 -0.72
N GLY A 95 -13.32 8.34 -1.27
CA GLY A 95 -13.54 8.42 -2.70
C GLY A 95 -13.23 9.81 -3.21
N VAL A 96 -12.48 9.89 -4.30
CA VAL A 96 -12.08 11.14 -4.94
C VAL A 96 -12.28 11.11 -6.44
N GLU A 97 -12.43 12.29 -7.03
CA GLU A 97 -12.35 12.50 -8.47
C GLU A 97 -10.87 12.69 -8.83
N PHE A 98 -10.33 11.89 -9.76
CA PHE A 98 -8.88 11.76 -9.95
C PHE A 98 -8.20 12.90 -10.74
N LEU A 99 -8.92 13.80 -11.41
CA LEU A 99 -8.31 14.95 -12.07
C LEU A 99 -7.80 15.98 -11.06
N GLY A 100 -8.50 16.12 -9.93
CA GLY A 100 -8.14 17.07 -8.89
C GLY A 100 -8.12 16.48 -7.49
N PHE A 101 -8.37 15.19 -7.33
CA PHE A 101 -8.48 14.51 -6.03
C PHE A 101 -9.50 15.17 -5.09
N GLU A 102 -10.55 15.75 -5.65
CA GLU A 102 -11.65 16.33 -4.89
C GLU A 102 -12.51 15.23 -4.27
N SER A 103 -12.90 15.41 -3.03
CA SER A 103 -13.74 14.47 -2.29
C SER A 103 -15.10 14.28 -2.99
N ALA A 104 -15.51 13.04 -3.16
CA ALA A 104 -16.84 12.71 -3.68
C ALA A 104 -17.99 13.16 -2.76
N LYS A 105 -17.71 13.46 -1.48
CA LYS A 105 -18.72 13.87 -0.49
C LYS A 105 -18.81 15.38 -0.29
N VAL A 106 -17.70 16.09 -0.34
CA VAL A 106 -17.64 17.49 0.04
C VAL A 106 -16.92 18.29 -1.04
N PRO A 107 -17.64 19.12 -1.80
CA PRO A 107 -17.04 19.98 -2.82
C PRO A 107 -16.00 20.94 -2.23
N GLY A 108 -14.94 21.20 -2.98
CA GLY A 108 -13.84 22.07 -2.57
C GLY A 108 -12.86 21.49 -1.57
N VAL A 109 -13.09 20.23 -1.12
CA VAL A 109 -12.15 19.53 -0.25
C VAL A 109 -11.39 18.50 -1.06
N HIS A 110 -10.08 18.60 -1.09
CA HIS A 110 -9.18 17.68 -1.79
C HIS A 110 -8.49 16.75 -0.81
N VAL A 111 -8.41 15.47 -1.14
CA VAL A 111 -7.78 14.43 -0.32
C VAL A 111 -6.72 13.70 -1.14
N ILE A 112 -5.52 13.55 -0.59
CA ILE A 112 -4.36 12.99 -1.29
C ILE A 112 -3.72 11.84 -0.51
N GLY A 113 -2.85 11.11 -1.19
CA GLY A 113 -2.03 10.05 -0.58
C GLY A 113 -2.85 8.85 -0.12
N ASP A 114 -2.38 8.20 0.90
CA ASP A 114 -2.89 6.91 1.35
C ASP A 114 -4.33 6.94 1.89
N ALA A 115 -4.85 8.12 2.23
CA ALA A 115 -6.25 8.29 2.67
C ALA A 115 -7.26 8.07 1.54
N THR A 116 -6.87 8.20 0.28
CA THR A 116 -7.76 8.05 -0.87
C THR A 116 -8.04 6.59 -1.21
N ALA A 117 -9.20 6.30 -1.78
CA ALA A 117 -9.40 5.07 -2.53
C ALA A 117 -8.49 5.08 -3.76
N SER A 118 -7.65 4.06 -3.91
CA SER A 118 -6.72 3.99 -5.04
C SER A 118 -7.46 3.72 -6.35
N ALA A 119 -6.99 4.31 -7.43
CA ALA A 119 -7.34 3.87 -8.77
C ALA A 119 -6.80 2.44 -9.03
N PRO A 120 -7.30 1.74 -10.06
CA PRO A 120 -6.83 0.39 -10.39
C PRO A 120 -5.30 0.31 -10.49
N ALA A 121 -4.72 -0.68 -9.82
CA ALA A 121 -3.27 -0.92 -9.76
C ALA A 121 -2.41 0.26 -9.22
N MET A 122 -3.04 1.33 -8.73
CA MET A 122 -2.32 2.46 -8.14
C MET A 122 -1.86 2.11 -6.72
N PRO A 123 -0.55 2.13 -6.44
CA PRO A 123 -0.05 1.85 -5.11
C PRO A 123 -0.28 3.02 -4.16
N LYS A 124 -0.33 2.73 -2.85
CA LYS A 124 -0.25 3.73 -1.79
C LYS A 124 1.22 3.94 -1.43
N SER A 125 1.75 5.14 -1.68
CA SER A 125 3.15 5.48 -1.40
C SER A 125 3.34 6.99 -1.22
N GLY A 126 4.41 7.39 -0.52
CA GLY A 126 4.79 8.80 -0.41
C GLY A 126 5.10 9.44 -1.77
N PHE A 127 5.65 8.67 -2.71
CA PHE A 127 5.88 9.13 -4.08
C PHE A 127 4.56 9.46 -4.78
N MET A 128 3.58 8.57 -4.66
CA MET A 128 2.24 8.78 -5.21
C MET A 128 1.55 9.98 -4.55
N ALA A 129 1.62 10.10 -3.21
CA ALA A 129 1.06 11.23 -2.48
C ALA A 129 1.63 12.59 -2.96
N ASN A 130 2.93 12.65 -3.27
CA ASN A 130 3.57 13.84 -3.84
C ASN A 130 3.02 14.16 -5.24
N ASN A 131 2.78 13.17 -6.08
CA ASN A 131 2.17 13.39 -7.39
C ASN A 131 0.71 13.84 -7.27
N HIS A 132 -0.07 13.26 -6.33
CA HIS A 132 -1.43 13.73 -6.04
C HIS A 132 -1.43 15.21 -5.64
N ALA A 133 -0.48 15.63 -4.78
CA ALA A 133 -0.38 17.02 -4.35
C ALA A 133 -0.12 17.98 -5.53
N LYS A 134 0.69 17.58 -6.51
CA LYS A 134 0.93 18.38 -7.72
C LYS A 134 -0.34 18.50 -8.58
N ALA A 135 -1.06 17.40 -8.76
CA ALA A 135 -2.33 17.41 -9.49
C ALA A 135 -3.39 18.28 -8.80
N VAL A 136 -3.47 18.21 -7.47
CA VAL A 136 -4.35 19.09 -6.68
C VAL A 136 -3.97 20.56 -6.81
N ALA A 137 -2.68 20.90 -6.71
CA ALA A 137 -2.21 22.28 -6.87
C ALA A 137 -2.60 22.84 -8.24
N ASP A 138 -2.39 22.06 -9.30
CA ASP A 138 -2.78 22.42 -10.66
C ASP A 138 -4.31 22.65 -10.77
N ALA A 139 -5.10 21.72 -10.24
CA ALA A 139 -6.56 21.82 -10.25
C ALA A 139 -7.09 23.04 -9.45
N VAL A 140 -6.51 23.32 -8.29
CA VAL A 140 -6.88 24.49 -7.47
C VAL A 140 -6.54 25.79 -8.20
N ILE A 141 -5.36 25.88 -8.80
CA ILE A 141 -4.96 27.07 -9.60
C ILE A 141 -5.92 27.25 -10.77
N ALA A 142 -6.21 26.19 -11.53
CA ALA A 142 -7.14 26.25 -12.66
C ALA A 142 -8.51 26.81 -12.23
N ARG A 143 -9.07 26.30 -11.12
CA ARG A 143 -10.36 26.77 -10.58
C ARG A 143 -10.32 28.23 -10.15
N LEU A 144 -9.27 28.67 -9.45
CA LEU A 144 -9.14 30.03 -8.96
C LEU A 144 -8.93 31.05 -10.09
N THR A 145 -8.37 30.61 -11.22
CA THR A 145 -8.10 31.45 -12.39
C THR A 145 -9.14 31.32 -13.51
N GLY A 146 -10.15 30.45 -13.31
CA GLY A 146 -11.17 30.19 -14.34
C GLY A 146 -10.65 29.41 -15.54
N GLN A 147 -9.53 28.71 -15.41
CA GLN A 147 -8.96 27.89 -16.45
C GLN A 147 -9.56 26.46 -16.41
N PRO A 148 -9.57 25.73 -17.53
CA PRO A 148 -9.96 24.30 -17.54
C PRO A 148 -9.00 23.46 -16.70
N LEU A 149 -9.52 22.36 -16.13
CA LEU A 149 -8.67 21.37 -15.48
C LEU A 149 -7.75 20.69 -16.49
N ASN A 150 -6.61 20.23 -16.03
CA ASN A 150 -5.74 19.36 -16.81
C ASN A 150 -6.42 18.00 -17.00
N GLU A 151 -6.86 17.71 -18.21
CA GLU A 151 -7.54 16.46 -18.58
C GLU A 151 -6.57 15.31 -18.93
N SER A 152 -5.28 15.53 -18.77
CA SER A 152 -4.24 14.53 -19.10
C SER A 152 -3.16 14.44 -18.02
N PRO A 153 -3.52 14.33 -16.74
CA PRO A 153 -2.52 14.18 -15.69
C PRO A 153 -1.77 12.87 -15.85
N ILE A 154 -0.46 12.91 -15.66
CA ILE A 154 0.41 11.75 -15.60
C ILE A 154 0.90 11.61 -14.17
N ILE A 155 0.52 10.50 -13.53
CA ILE A 155 0.90 10.18 -12.16
C ILE A 155 1.88 9.01 -12.21
N THR A 156 3.04 9.16 -11.61
CA THR A 156 4.09 8.13 -11.61
C THR A 156 4.36 7.60 -10.23
N ASN A 157 4.90 6.41 -10.15
CA ASN A 157 5.36 5.82 -8.91
C ASN A 157 6.65 5.04 -9.11
N THR A 158 7.51 5.08 -8.11
CA THR A 158 8.63 4.15 -7.97
C THR A 158 8.78 3.80 -6.50
N CYS A 159 8.80 2.50 -6.20
CA CYS A 159 8.99 1.97 -4.85
C CYS A 159 10.14 0.98 -4.83
N TYR A 160 11.07 1.17 -3.89
CA TYR A 160 12.17 0.25 -3.63
C TYR A 160 11.90 -0.55 -2.36
N SER A 161 12.31 -1.81 -2.35
CA SER A 161 12.27 -2.68 -1.18
C SER A 161 13.60 -3.37 -1.02
N PHE A 162 14.30 -3.11 0.08
CA PHE A 162 15.54 -3.81 0.39
C PHE A 162 15.26 -5.29 0.62
N VAL A 163 16.04 -6.13 -0.03
CA VAL A 163 16.05 -7.58 0.17
C VAL A 163 17.31 -8.04 0.89
N SER A 164 18.37 -7.21 0.91
CA SER A 164 19.57 -7.37 1.72
C SER A 164 20.12 -5.99 2.13
N GLU A 165 21.28 -5.94 2.77
CA GLU A 165 21.98 -4.67 3.10
C GLU A 165 22.42 -3.90 1.84
N THR A 166 22.62 -4.59 0.73
CA THR A 166 23.21 -4.04 -0.50
C THR A 166 22.32 -4.17 -1.72
N GLU A 167 21.22 -4.91 -1.63
CA GLU A 167 20.33 -5.19 -2.75
C GLU A 167 18.91 -4.74 -2.49
N ALA A 168 18.30 -4.18 -3.51
CA ALA A 168 16.89 -3.78 -3.50
C ALA A 168 16.18 -4.22 -4.78
N VAL A 169 14.92 -4.60 -4.62
CA VAL A 169 13.99 -4.77 -5.74
C VAL A 169 13.12 -3.53 -5.88
N HIS A 170 12.70 -3.20 -7.09
CA HIS A 170 11.84 -2.04 -7.31
C HIS A 170 10.64 -2.36 -8.20
N VAL A 171 9.63 -1.50 -8.14
CA VAL A 171 8.53 -1.44 -9.09
C VAL A 171 8.33 0.01 -9.48
N ALA A 172 8.09 0.25 -10.75
CA ALA A 172 7.67 1.53 -11.28
C ALA A 172 6.33 1.38 -12.01
N SER A 173 5.51 2.42 -11.94
CA SER A 173 4.25 2.49 -12.69
C SER A 173 3.97 3.91 -13.17
N VAL A 174 3.24 4.01 -14.27
CA VAL A 174 2.77 5.28 -14.83
C VAL A 174 1.26 5.15 -14.98
N HIS A 175 0.51 6.09 -14.40
CA HIS A 175 -0.94 6.11 -14.49
C HIS A 175 -1.37 7.33 -15.28
N LYS A 176 -2.27 7.13 -16.23
CA LYS A 176 -2.84 8.17 -17.09
C LYS A 176 -4.35 8.23 -16.89
N TRP A 177 -4.92 9.40 -17.14
CA TRP A 177 -6.37 9.56 -17.08
C TRP A 177 -7.06 8.75 -18.21
N ASP A 178 -8.00 7.92 -17.82
CA ASP A 178 -8.96 7.24 -18.69
C ASP A 178 -10.32 7.93 -18.56
N ALA A 179 -10.67 8.72 -19.57
CA ALA A 179 -11.91 9.49 -19.58
C ALA A 179 -13.16 8.59 -19.68
N ALA A 180 -13.06 7.42 -20.32
CA ALA A 180 -14.18 6.48 -20.43
C ALA A 180 -14.54 5.84 -19.09
N GLN A 181 -13.54 5.49 -18.30
CA GLN A 181 -13.70 4.90 -16.98
C GLN A 181 -13.68 5.93 -15.83
N ARG A 182 -13.36 7.19 -16.13
CA ARG A 182 -13.20 8.28 -15.17
C ARG A 182 -12.24 7.91 -14.02
N THR A 183 -11.11 7.31 -14.34
CA THR A 183 -10.10 6.86 -13.40
C THR A 183 -8.69 7.04 -13.95
N LEU A 184 -7.69 6.82 -13.11
CA LEU A 184 -6.30 6.71 -13.54
C LEU A 184 -5.98 5.23 -13.81
N ALA A 185 -5.55 4.90 -15.01
CA ALA A 185 -5.18 3.55 -15.44
C ALA A 185 -3.66 3.45 -15.68
N PRO A 186 -3.03 2.28 -15.41
CA PRO A 186 -1.62 2.04 -15.66
C PRO A 186 -1.28 1.97 -17.13
#